data_5e1ff5fccb711a77749bbfe4108c3d13
#
_entry.id   5e1ff5fccb711a77749bbfe4108c3d13
#
_cell.length_a   1.000
_cell.length_b   1.000
_cell.length_c   1.000
_cell.angle_alpha   90.00
_cell.angle_beta   90.00
_cell.angle_gamma   90.00
#
_symmetry.space_group_name_H-M   'P 1'
#
loop_
_entity.id
_entity.type
_entity.pdbx_description
1 polymer ?
#
loop_
_entity_poly.entity_id
_entity_poly.type
_entity_poly.pdbx_seq_one_letter_code
_entity_poly.pdbx_strand_id
1 'polypeptide(L)'
;MNKPPTLETRASGVLLHPTSLPGPYGTGDLGPTAREFVDFLAASAQRWWQMLPVAPIGPGDSPYAAPSAFAGNPLLLSLEEIAKSGLLTKREIKPPRGLAAGRAKFSAAWAFKEPLLRKAFERFSKDANEAERQAFDGFRAGAACWLPDYALFAALKGLNGGKAWSDWDRGLRLRNRAALAGAREAHADEVRFHEFLQFLFDRQWRALRTRANGKGVGLIGD
;
A
#
# COMPACT_ATOMS: atom_id res chain seq x y z
N MET A 1 -0.44 -28.59 6.04
CA MET A 1 -0.74 -27.24 5.47
C MET A 1 -1.93 -27.37 4.55
N ASN A 2 -3.00 -26.63 4.78
CA ASN A 2 -4.12 -26.59 3.86
C ASN A 2 -3.65 -25.95 2.56
N LYS A 3 -3.87 -26.64 1.41
CA LYS A 3 -3.62 -26.02 0.11
C LYS A 3 -4.60 -24.86 -0.11
N PRO A 4 -4.16 -23.74 -0.75
CA PRO A 4 -5.09 -22.70 -1.16
C PRO A 4 -6.17 -23.32 -2.06
N PRO A 5 -7.40 -22.83 -2.03
CA PRO A 5 -8.47 -23.36 -2.88
C PRO A 5 -8.15 -23.15 -4.35
N THR A 6 -8.65 -24.05 -5.19
CA THR A 6 -8.64 -23.90 -6.65
C THR A 6 -10.04 -23.52 -7.12
N LEU A 7 -10.16 -22.86 -8.25
CA LEU A 7 -11.46 -22.47 -8.84
C LEU A 7 -12.25 -23.70 -9.39
N GLU A 8 -11.62 -24.87 -9.43
CA GLU A 8 -12.25 -26.12 -9.86
C GLU A 8 -13.20 -26.72 -8.82
N THR A 9 -13.06 -26.30 -7.56
CA THR A 9 -13.89 -26.81 -6.47
C THR A 9 -14.91 -25.74 -6.04
N ARG A 10 -16.20 -26.13 -6.03
CA ARG A 10 -17.25 -25.23 -5.52
C ARG A 10 -16.97 -24.84 -4.08
N ALA A 11 -16.91 -23.55 -3.83
CA ALA A 11 -16.64 -22.99 -2.52
C ALA A 11 -17.35 -21.63 -2.38
N SER A 12 -17.54 -21.19 -1.14
CA SER A 12 -18.05 -19.86 -0.82
C SER A 12 -16.94 -18.91 -0.39
N GLY A 13 -17.21 -17.63 -0.42
CA GLY A 13 -16.32 -16.58 0.02
C GLY A 13 -17.06 -15.30 0.36
N VAL A 14 -16.31 -14.32 0.82
CA VAL A 14 -16.81 -13.00 1.19
C VAL A 14 -16.12 -11.95 0.33
N LEU A 15 -16.90 -11.04 -0.27
CA LEU A 15 -16.40 -9.82 -0.88
C LEU A 15 -16.35 -8.74 0.18
N LEU A 16 -15.15 -8.28 0.52
CA LEU A 16 -14.93 -7.17 1.45
C LEU A 16 -13.61 -6.48 1.11
N HIS A 17 -13.66 -5.20 0.76
CA HIS A 17 -12.42 -4.45 0.54
C HIS A 17 -11.70 -4.19 1.88
N PRO A 18 -10.35 -4.31 1.95
CA PRO A 18 -9.61 -4.14 3.20
C PRO A 18 -9.87 -2.81 3.91
N THR A 19 -10.13 -1.72 3.18
CA THR A 19 -10.49 -0.42 3.77
C THR A 19 -11.80 -0.42 4.54
N SER A 20 -12.68 -1.41 4.32
CA SER A 20 -13.95 -1.58 5.02
C SER A 20 -13.81 -2.36 6.34
N LEU A 21 -12.65 -2.94 6.60
CA LEU A 21 -12.35 -3.54 7.89
C LEU A 21 -12.30 -2.47 8.98
N PRO A 22 -12.70 -2.77 10.21
CA PRO A 22 -12.53 -1.83 11.31
C PRO A 22 -11.05 -1.54 11.57
N GLY A 23 -10.73 -0.30 11.88
CA GLY A 23 -9.37 0.10 12.16
C GLY A 23 -9.29 1.45 12.87
N PRO A 24 -8.23 1.71 13.64
CA PRO A 24 -8.11 2.93 14.42
C PRO A 24 -7.69 4.15 13.56
N TYR A 25 -7.25 3.95 12.32
CA TYR A 25 -6.61 4.97 11.49
C TYR A 25 -7.51 5.54 10.39
N GLY A 26 -8.82 5.47 10.57
CA GLY A 26 -9.78 6.04 9.62
C GLY A 26 -10.18 5.11 8.46
N THR A 27 -9.41 4.07 8.21
CA THR A 27 -9.70 2.98 7.27
C THR A 27 -9.16 1.67 7.85
N GLY A 28 -9.68 0.54 7.36
CA GLY A 28 -8.99 -0.74 7.51
C GLY A 28 -7.69 -0.77 6.70
N ASP A 29 -6.80 -1.68 7.07
CA ASP A 29 -5.49 -1.87 6.44
C ASP A 29 -5.04 -3.35 6.47
N LEU A 30 -3.80 -3.64 6.01
CA LEU A 30 -3.22 -4.99 5.93
C LEU A 30 -2.67 -5.50 7.28
N GLY A 31 -3.09 -4.90 8.38
CA GLY A 31 -2.60 -5.17 9.73
C GLY A 31 -3.35 -6.26 10.48
N PRO A 32 -3.43 -6.12 11.83
CA PRO A 32 -4.02 -7.13 12.70
C PRO A 32 -5.44 -7.52 12.30
N THR A 33 -6.32 -6.54 12.04
CA THR A 33 -7.73 -6.79 11.72
C THR A 33 -7.89 -7.57 10.40
N ALA A 34 -7.04 -7.33 9.40
CA ALA A 34 -7.05 -8.12 8.18
C ALA A 34 -6.67 -9.59 8.45
N ARG A 35 -5.74 -9.83 9.36
CA ARG A 35 -5.37 -11.20 9.79
C ARG A 35 -6.48 -11.87 10.58
N GLU A 36 -7.14 -11.14 11.48
CA GLU A 36 -8.31 -11.62 12.22
C GLU A 36 -9.46 -11.96 11.27
N PHE A 37 -9.66 -11.16 10.23
CA PHE A 37 -10.66 -11.46 9.21
C PHE A 37 -10.33 -12.74 8.42
N VAL A 38 -9.06 -13.00 8.11
CA VAL A 38 -8.63 -14.28 7.53
C VAL A 38 -8.96 -15.45 8.49
N ASP A 39 -8.70 -15.29 9.79
CA ASP A 39 -9.02 -16.32 10.77
C ASP A 39 -10.53 -16.55 10.88
N PHE A 40 -11.32 -15.50 10.86
CA PHE A 40 -12.80 -15.58 10.81
C PHE A 40 -13.29 -16.32 9.56
N LEU A 41 -12.77 -16.01 8.37
CA LEU A 41 -13.13 -16.71 7.15
C LEU A 41 -12.82 -18.20 7.23
N ALA A 42 -11.63 -18.55 7.70
CA ALA A 42 -11.23 -19.95 7.87
C ALA A 42 -12.13 -20.68 8.88
N ALA A 43 -12.44 -20.06 10.04
CA ALA A 43 -13.32 -20.63 11.06
C ALA A 43 -14.77 -20.79 10.57
N SER A 44 -15.22 -19.90 9.68
CA SER A 44 -16.55 -19.94 9.06
C SER A 44 -16.61 -20.80 7.80
N ALA A 45 -15.58 -21.61 7.54
CA ALA A 45 -15.46 -22.46 6.34
C ALA A 45 -15.53 -21.70 5.00
N GLN A 46 -15.29 -20.37 5.03
CA GLN A 46 -15.16 -19.59 3.80
C GLN A 46 -13.78 -19.85 3.16
N ARG A 47 -13.78 -20.04 1.85
CA ARG A 47 -12.56 -20.41 1.13
C ARG A 47 -11.98 -19.25 0.32
N TRP A 48 -12.75 -18.18 0.11
CA TRP A 48 -12.36 -17.04 -0.71
C TRP A 48 -12.59 -15.72 0.01
N TRP A 49 -11.60 -14.85 -0.09
CA TRP A 49 -11.72 -13.42 0.21
C TRP A 49 -11.55 -12.65 -1.10
N GLN A 50 -12.67 -12.11 -1.62
CA GLN A 50 -12.64 -11.23 -2.78
C GLN A 50 -12.49 -9.78 -2.34
N MET A 51 -11.67 -9.02 -3.06
CA MET A 51 -11.38 -7.62 -2.80
C MET A 51 -11.59 -6.81 -4.08
N LEU A 52 -12.02 -5.55 -3.93
CA LEU A 52 -11.89 -4.54 -4.97
C LEU A 52 -10.40 -4.25 -5.23
N PRO A 53 -10.03 -3.56 -6.33
CA PRO A 53 -8.63 -3.26 -6.62
C PRO A 53 -7.92 -2.64 -5.41
N VAL A 54 -6.81 -3.24 -5.00
CA VAL A 54 -5.98 -2.77 -3.87
C VAL A 54 -4.94 -1.72 -4.30
N ALA A 55 -5.09 -1.19 -5.50
CA ALA A 55 -4.28 -0.12 -6.08
C ALA A 55 -4.58 1.25 -5.43
N PRO A 56 -3.70 2.25 -5.60
CA PRO A 56 -3.94 3.60 -5.11
C PRO A 56 -5.27 4.15 -5.65
N ILE A 57 -6.08 4.73 -4.76
CA ILE A 57 -7.37 5.30 -5.14
C ILE A 57 -7.21 6.52 -6.02
N GLY A 58 -8.13 6.69 -6.95
CA GLY A 58 -8.22 7.84 -7.85
C GLY A 58 -9.27 8.87 -7.41
N PRO A 59 -9.68 9.74 -8.33
CA PRO A 59 -10.72 10.74 -8.06
C PRO A 59 -12.01 10.10 -7.50
N GLY A 60 -12.59 10.76 -6.51
CA GLY A 60 -13.80 10.28 -5.84
C GLY A 60 -13.59 9.07 -4.94
N ASP A 61 -12.35 8.86 -4.48
CA ASP A 61 -11.94 7.73 -3.64
C ASP A 61 -12.22 6.36 -4.29
N SER A 62 -12.30 6.31 -5.62
CA SER A 62 -12.62 5.11 -6.36
C SER A 62 -11.39 4.19 -6.52
N PRO A 63 -11.46 2.92 -6.14
CA PRO A 63 -10.40 1.96 -6.39
C PRO A 63 -10.25 1.63 -7.89
N TYR A 64 -11.31 1.86 -8.69
CA TYR A 64 -11.30 1.59 -10.13
C TYR A 64 -10.68 2.72 -10.96
N ALA A 65 -10.49 3.91 -10.39
CA ALA A 65 -9.83 5.03 -11.04
C ALA A 65 -8.34 5.11 -10.68
N ALA A 66 -7.71 3.95 -10.44
CA ALA A 66 -6.33 3.86 -9.99
C ALA A 66 -5.33 4.39 -11.04
N PRO A 67 -4.31 5.16 -10.62
CA PRO A 67 -3.27 5.65 -11.54
C PRO A 67 -2.28 4.56 -11.97
N SER A 68 -2.34 3.38 -11.38
CA SER A 68 -1.45 2.25 -11.69
C SER A 68 -2.18 0.93 -11.42
N ALA A 69 -2.00 -0.03 -12.33
CA ALA A 69 -2.46 -1.41 -12.15
C ALA A 69 -1.50 -2.28 -11.31
N PHE A 70 -0.30 -1.80 -11.03
CA PHE A 70 0.75 -2.56 -10.32
C PHE A 70 0.97 -2.10 -8.89
N ALA A 71 0.81 -0.80 -8.65
CA ALA A 71 1.11 -0.20 -7.36
C ALA A 71 0.05 -0.54 -6.31
N GLY A 72 0.49 -0.79 -5.09
CA GLY A 72 -0.40 -0.96 -3.94
C GLY A 72 -0.79 0.37 -3.31
N ASN A 73 -1.98 0.41 -2.72
CA ASN A 73 -2.53 1.60 -2.06
C ASN A 73 -1.81 1.89 -0.74
N PRO A 74 -1.12 3.02 -0.59
CA PRO A 74 -0.44 3.36 0.66
C PRO A 74 -1.39 3.51 1.87
N LEU A 75 -2.68 3.77 1.65
CA LEU A 75 -3.68 3.79 2.73
C LEU A 75 -3.86 2.42 3.39
N LEU A 76 -3.56 1.34 2.69
CA LEU A 76 -3.62 -0.02 3.22
C LEU A 76 -2.40 -0.40 4.07
N LEU A 77 -1.36 0.45 4.13
CA LEU A 77 -0.22 0.21 5.00
C LEU A 77 -0.63 0.23 6.47
N SER A 78 -0.31 -0.85 7.18
CA SER A 78 -0.51 -0.94 8.62
C SER A 78 0.63 -0.25 9.36
N LEU A 79 0.28 0.80 10.11
CA LEU A 79 1.23 1.49 10.97
C LEU A 79 1.71 0.60 12.13
N GLU A 80 0.89 -0.36 12.57
CA GLU A 80 1.26 -1.31 13.61
C GLU A 80 2.36 -2.27 13.14
N GLU A 81 2.31 -2.71 11.89
CA GLU A 81 3.37 -3.54 11.30
C GLU A 81 4.67 -2.73 11.12
N ILE A 82 4.55 -1.46 10.73
CA ILE A 82 5.69 -0.55 10.64
C ILE A 82 6.29 -0.28 12.03
N ALA A 83 5.46 -0.17 13.06
CA ALA A 83 5.95 -0.04 14.44
C ALA A 83 6.64 -1.31 14.94
N LYS A 84 6.14 -2.50 14.57
CA LYS A 84 6.79 -3.78 14.90
C LYS A 84 8.16 -3.93 14.24
N SER A 85 8.37 -3.35 13.08
CA SER A 85 9.69 -3.35 12.43
C SER A 85 10.67 -2.32 13.03
N GLY A 86 10.25 -1.54 14.02
CA GLY A 86 11.09 -0.54 14.70
C GLY A 86 11.16 0.82 13.98
N LEU A 87 10.58 0.97 12.79
CA LEU A 87 10.58 2.24 12.05
C LEU A 87 9.66 3.30 12.66
N LEU A 88 8.67 2.88 13.46
CA LEU A 88 7.81 3.76 14.26
C LEU A 88 7.71 3.23 15.68
N THR A 89 7.28 4.07 16.61
CA THR A 89 6.98 3.67 17.99
C THR A 89 5.46 3.58 18.19
N LYS A 90 5.03 2.77 19.16
CA LYS A 90 3.61 2.66 19.54
C LYS A 90 3.00 4.00 19.95
N ARG A 91 3.81 4.91 20.52
CA ARG A 91 3.37 6.25 20.91
C ARG A 91 3.07 7.14 19.70
N GLU A 92 3.90 7.05 18.66
CA GLU A 92 3.75 7.84 17.44
C GLU A 92 2.50 7.46 16.66
N ILE A 93 2.20 6.17 16.58
CA ILE A 93 1.03 5.67 15.83
C ILE A 93 -0.29 5.79 16.60
N LYS A 94 -0.32 6.44 17.78
CA LYS A 94 -1.56 6.62 18.54
C LYS A 94 -2.51 7.54 17.77
N PRO A 95 -3.68 7.06 17.32
CA PRO A 95 -4.59 7.86 16.52
C PRO A 95 -5.26 8.95 17.36
N PRO A 96 -5.61 10.09 16.75
CA PRO A 96 -6.41 11.11 17.42
C PRO A 96 -7.83 10.59 17.67
N ARG A 97 -8.49 11.18 18.67
CA ARG A 97 -9.89 10.87 18.98
C ARG A 97 -10.78 11.12 17.75
N GLY A 98 -11.69 10.19 17.47
CA GLY A 98 -12.67 10.31 16.39
C GLY A 98 -12.15 9.97 14.98
N LEU A 99 -10.88 9.57 14.83
CA LEU A 99 -10.39 9.06 13.55
C LEU A 99 -11.00 7.69 13.23
N ALA A 100 -11.02 6.78 14.20
CA ALA A 100 -11.76 5.53 14.08
C ALA A 100 -13.27 5.82 13.97
N ALA A 101 -13.93 5.27 12.97
CA ALA A 101 -15.33 5.50 12.70
C ALA A 101 -15.98 4.29 12.03
N GLY A 102 -17.31 4.25 12.04
CA GLY A 102 -18.10 3.19 11.39
C GLY A 102 -18.07 3.21 9.84
N ARG A 103 -17.31 4.11 9.25
CA ARG A 103 -17.08 4.20 7.79
C ARG A 103 -15.66 4.69 7.50
N ALA A 104 -15.14 4.33 6.32
CA ALA A 104 -13.85 4.79 5.86
C ALA A 104 -13.80 6.33 5.68
N LYS A 105 -12.71 6.95 6.11
CA LYS A 105 -12.41 8.38 6.02
C LYS A 105 -11.06 8.57 5.33
N PHE A 106 -11.01 8.39 4.03
CA PHE A 106 -9.76 8.29 3.26
C PHE A 106 -8.85 9.50 3.43
N SER A 107 -9.38 10.73 3.27
CA SER A 107 -8.58 11.95 3.41
C SER A 107 -8.03 12.13 4.84
N ALA A 108 -8.84 11.84 5.86
CA ALA A 108 -8.39 11.93 7.25
C ALA A 108 -7.37 10.84 7.61
N ALA A 109 -7.57 9.62 7.07
CA ALA A 109 -6.63 8.52 7.21
C ALA A 109 -5.28 8.87 6.57
N TRP A 110 -5.28 9.45 5.37
CA TRP A 110 -4.06 9.87 4.69
C TRP A 110 -3.35 10.99 5.44
N ALA A 111 -4.07 12.04 5.84
CA ALA A 111 -3.51 13.14 6.62
C ALA A 111 -2.84 12.69 7.93
N PHE A 112 -3.31 11.59 8.53
CA PHE A 112 -2.68 10.99 9.70
C PHE A 112 -1.50 10.07 9.33
N LYS A 113 -1.65 9.22 8.31
CA LYS A 113 -0.65 8.22 7.95
C LYS A 113 0.58 8.82 7.26
N GLU A 114 0.40 9.77 6.34
CA GLU A 114 1.49 10.30 5.52
C GLU A 114 2.68 10.86 6.34
N PRO A 115 2.50 11.73 7.34
CA PRO A 115 3.63 12.23 8.13
C PRO A 115 4.38 11.11 8.86
N LEU A 116 3.67 10.06 9.29
CA LEU A 116 4.28 8.91 9.95
C LEU A 116 5.05 8.03 8.95
N LEU A 117 4.53 7.85 7.74
CA LEU A 117 5.20 7.12 6.68
C LEU A 117 6.48 7.85 6.23
N ARG A 118 6.47 9.19 6.16
CA ARG A 118 7.68 9.99 5.91
C ARG A 118 8.71 9.79 7.00
N LYS A 119 8.29 9.85 8.25
CA LYS A 119 9.18 9.59 9.39
C LYS A 119 9.77 8.17 9.37
N ALA A 120 8.97 7.18 9.00
CA ALA A 120 9.46 5.81 8.82
C ALA A 120 10.50 5.71 7.70
N PHE A 121 10.28 6.43 6.59
CA PHE A 121 11.23 6.51 5.49
C PHE A 121 12.55 7.20 5.89
N GLU A 122 12.49 8.31 6.62
CA GLU A 122 13.69 8.99 7.14
C GLU A 122 14.53 8.06 8.02
N ARG A 123 13.89 7.32 8.93
CA ARG A 123 14.57 6.33 9.77
C ARG A 123 15.14 5.17 8.96
N PHE A 124 14.37 4.66 8.02
CA PHE A 124 14.85 3.61 7.13
C PHE A 124 16.07 4.08 6.33
N SER A 125 16.02 5.27 5.75
CA SER A 125 17.12 5.82 4.96
C SER A 125 18.39 6.00 5.78
N LYS A 126 18.26 6.36 7.06
CA LYS A 126 19.38 6.60 7.96
C LYS A 126 19.90 5.33 8.63
N ASP A 127 18.99 4.52 9.19
CA ASP A 127 19.33 3.51 10.19
C ASP A 127 19.10 2.06 9.69
N ALA A 128 18.59 1.85 8.46
CA ALA A 128 18.39 0.50 7.93
C ALA A 128 19.70 -0.30 7.93
N ASN A 129 19.62 -1.53 8.42
CA ASN A 129 20.74 -2.45 8.35
C ASN A 129 20.94 -2.97 6.92
N GLU A 130 22.06 -3.65 6.68
CA GLU A 130 22.41 -4.14 5.36
C GLU A 130 21.36 -5.09 4.76
N ALA A 131 20.80 -5.99 5.57
CA ALA A 131 19.77 -6.92 5.10
C ALA A 131 18.49 -6.20 4.65
N GLU A 132 18.10 -5.14 5.34
CA GLU A 132 16.92 -4.33 4.97
C GLU A 132 17.18 -3.50 3.70
N ARG A 133 18.40 -2.97 3.53
CA ARG A 133 18.80 -2.27 2.30
C ARG A 133 18.80 -3.22 1.11
N GLN A 134 19.42 -4.39 1.26
CA GLN A 134 19.42 -5.43 0.23
C GLN A 134 18.00 -5.91 -0.13
N ALA A 135 17.11 -6.06 0.85
CA ALA A 135 15.71 -6.42 0.61
C ALA A 135 14.98 -5.32 -0.17
N PHE A 136 15.23 -4.05 0.13
CA PHE A 136 14.66 -2.93 -0.61
C PHE A 136 15.19 -2.85 -2.04
N ASP A 137 16.50 -2.99 -2.23
CA ASP A 137 17.12 -2.98 -3.56
C ASP A 137 16.69 -4.20 -4.39
N GLY A 138 16.54 -5.36 -3.76
CA GLY A 138 15.98 -6.55 -4.40
C GLY A 138 14.54 -6.36 -4.86
N PHE A 139 13.70 -5.71 -4.04
CA PHE A 139 12.34 -5.33 -4.43
C PHE A 139 12.35 -4.37 -5.63
N ARG A 140 13.18 -3.31 -5.59
CA ARG A 140 13.31 -2.34 -6.69
C ARG A 140 13.73 -3.01 -7.99
N ALA A 141 14.70 -3.91 -7.92
CA ALA A 141 15.15 -4.69 -9.09
C ALA A 141 14.04 -5.59 -9.65
N GLY A 142 13.30 -6.28 -8.77
CA GLY A 142 12.19 -7.13 -9.18
C GLY A 142 10.99 -6.37 -9.74
N ALA A 143 10.82 -5.10 -9.36
CA ALA A 143 9.74 -4.22 -9.81
C ALA A 143 10.18 -3.20 -10.90
N ALA A 144 11.37 -3.36 -11.49
CA ALA A 144 11.99 -2.39 -12.40
C ALA A 144 11.12 -2.06 -13.64
N CYS A 145 10.22 -2.93 -14.04
CA CYS A 145 9.36 -2.71 -15.20
C CYS A 145 8.23 -1.67 -14.97
N TRP A 146 7.90 -1.34 -13.73
CA TRP A 146 6.81 -0.40 -13.43
C TRP A 146 7.14 0.62 -12.33
N LEU A 147 7.90 0.23 -11.32
CA LEU A 147 8.12 1.00 -10.10
C LEU A 147 8.78 2.37 -10.35
N PRO A 148 9.83 2.50 -11.20
CA PRO A 148 10.49 3.78 -11.43
C PRO A 148 9.56 4.83 -12.07
N ASP A 149 8.68 4.41 -12.96
CA ASP A 149 7.73 5.31 -13.62
C ASP A 149 6.58 5.68 -12.69
N TYR A 150 6.07 4.72 -11.91
CA TYR A 150 5.05 4.98 -10.91
C TYR A 150 5.56 5.92 -9.80
N ALA A 151 6.73 5.66 -9.25
CA ALA A 151 7.30 6.46 -8.17
C ALA A 151 7.56 7.91 -8.61
N LEU A 152 8.09 8.11 -9.81
CA LEU A 152 8.24 9.45 -10.40
C LEU A 152 6.88 10.13 -10.61
N PHE A 153 5.89 9.42 -11.16
CA PHE A 153 4.54 9.95 -11.34
C PHE A 153 3.92 10.37 -10.00
N ALA A 154 4.01 9.54 -8.97
CA ALA A 154 3.45 9.82 -7.66
C ALA A 154 4.12 11.02 -6.99
N ALA A 155 5.46 11.12 -7.07
CA ALA A 155 6.22 12.27 -6.62
C ALA A 155 5.78 13.56 -7.32
N LEU A 156 5.77 13.56 -8.64
CA LEU A 156 5.36 14.73 -9.44
C LEU A 156 3.90 15.11 -9.21
N LYS A 157 3.01 14.13 -9.01
CA LYS A 157 1.60 14.37 -8.69
C LYS A 157 1.46 15.15 -7.37
N GLY A 158 2.19 14.77 -6.34
CA GLY A 158 2.24 15.49 -5.06
C GLY A 158 2.79 16.91 -5.21
N LEU A 159 3.96 17.04 -5.86
CA LEU A 159 4.65 18.31 -6.08
C LEU A 159 3.83 19.30 -6.93
N ASN A 160 3.00 18.81 -7.83
CA ASN A 160 2.08 19.63 -8.63
C ASN A 160 0.71 19.83 -7.95
N GLY A 161 0.61 19.63 -6.63
CA GLY A 161 -0.62 19.87 -5.87
C GLY A 161 -1.79 18.98 -6.30
N GLY A 162 -1.51 17.76 -6.75
CA GLY A 162 -2.53 16.81 -7.19
C GLY A 162 -3.12 17.07 -8.58
N LYS A 163 -2.63 18.06 -9.35
CA LYS A 163 -3.10 18.38 -10.70
C LYS A 163 -3.03 17.17 -11.64
N ALA A 164 -3.90 17.13 -12.64
CA ALA A 164 -3.82 16.12 -13.70
C ALA A 164 -2.46 16.20 -14.42
N TRP A 165 -1.92 15.07 -14.86
CA TRP A 165 -0.63 15.04 -15.58
C TRP A 165 -0.69 15.82 -16.90
N SER A 166 -1.88 15.96 -17.50
CA SER A 166 -2.15 16.78 -18.69
C SER A 166 -1.84 18.26 -18.46
N ASP A 167 -1.87 18.71 -17.20
CA ASP A 167 -1.67 20.13 -16.82
C ASP A 167 -0.25 20.39 -16.33
N TRP A 168 0.64 19.37 -16.40
CA TRP A 168 2.04 19.51 -16.01
C TRP A 168 2.85 20.20 -17.14
N ASP A 169 4.11 20.53 -16.80
CA ASP A 169 5.05 21.04 -17.80
C ASP A 169 5.08 20.17 -19.06
N ARG A 170 5.23 20.83 -20.22
CA ARG A 170 5.18 20.17 -21.53
C ARG A 170 6.19 19.02 -21.64
N GLY A 171 7.40 19.18 -21.09
CA GLY A 171 8.43 18.15 -21.15
C GLY A 171 8.04 16.89 -20.40
N LEU A 172 7.44 17.05 -19.21
CA LEU A 172 6.94 15.94 -18.38
C LEU A 172 5.70 15.30 -19.01
N ARG A 173 4.75 16.12 -19.45
CA ARG A 173 3.51 15.67 -20.09
C ARG A 173 3.76 14.83 -21.35
N LEU A 174 4.71 15.24 -22.19
CA LEU A 174 5.11 14.53 -23.39
C LEU A 174 6.16 13.44 -23.15
N ARG A 175 6.47 13.16 -21.89
CA ARG A 175 7.47 12.14 -21.47
C ARG A 175 8.83 12.35 -22.13
N ASN A 176 9.26 13.60 -22.31
CA ASN A 176 10.57 13.90 -22.84
C ASN A 176 11.65 13.29 -21.94
N ARG A 177 12.57 12.52 -22.55
CA ARG A 177 13.58 11.75 -21.81
C ARG A 177 14.45 12.62 -20.90
N ALA A 178 14.89 13.80 -21.39
CA ALA A 178 15.71 14.71 -20.60
C ALA A 178 14.90 15.33 -19.45
N ALA A 179 13.63 15.73 -19.70
CA ALA A 179 12.77 16.26 -18.64
C ALA A 179 12.48 15.23 -17.55
N LEU A 180 12.22 13.96 -17.92
CA LEU A 180 12.01 12.88 -16.92
C LEU A 180 13.30 12.59 -16.14
N ALA A 181 14.47 12.58 -16.78
CA ALA A 181 15.74 12.38 -16.11
C ALA A 181 16.04 13.51 -15.12
N GLY A 182 15.92 14.77 -15.55
CA GLY A 182 16.09 15.93 -14.67
C GLY A 182 15.10 15.95 -13.49
N ALA A 183 13.84 15.56 -13.73
CA ALA A 183 12.86 15.46 -12.65
C ALA A 183 13.20 14.36 -11.65
N ARG A 184 13.71 13.20 -12.08
CA ARG A 184 14.17 12.13 -11.18
C ARG A 184 15.34 12.57 -10.31
N GLU A 185 16.27 13.30 -10.89
CA GLU A 185 17.43 13.82 -10.17
C GLU A 185 17.00 14.91 -9.17
N ALA A 186 16.25 15.89 -9.61
CA ALA A 186 15.80 17.00 -8.78
C ALA A 186 14.90 16.57 -7.59
N HIS A 187 14.18 15.46 -7.72
CA HIS A 187 13.22 14.96 -6.73
C HIS A 187 13.55 13.53 -6.28
N ALA A 188 14.82 13.17 -6.25
CA ALA A 188 15.27 11.81 -5.95
C ALA A 188 14.75 11.26 -4.62
N ASP A 189 14.73 12.07 -3.57
CA ASP A 189 14.24 11.67 -2.24
C ASP A 189 12.72 11.40 -2.24
N GLU A 190 11.95 12.23 -2.95
CA GLU A 190 10.50 12.02 -3.06
C GLU A 190 10.17 10.77 -3.89
N VAL A 191 10.89 10.54 -4.98
CA VAL A 191 10.78 9.31 -5.76
C VAL A 191 11.11 8.09 -4.89
N ARG A 192 12.21 8.16 -4.13
CA ARG A 192 12.63 7.07 -3.23
C ARG A 192 11.64 6.83 -2.08
N PHE A 193 10.98 7.87 -1.59
CA PHE A 193 9.88 7.74 -0.63
C PHE A 193 8.72 6.91 -1.23
N HIS A 194 8.30 7.19 -2.44
CA HIS A 194 7.24 6.40 -3.09
C HIS A 194 7.67 4.96 -3.40
N GLU A 195 8.92 4.71 -3.78
CA GLU A 195 9.46 3.35 -3.89
C GLU A 195 9.41 2.60 -2.55
N PHE A 196 9.76 3.29 -1.45
CA PHE A 196 9.71 2.73 -0.11
C PHE A 196 8.28 2.37 0.32
N LEU A 197 7.29 3.21 0.01
CA LEU A 197 5.88 2.88 0.29
C LEU A 197 5.45 1.59 -0.42
N GLN A 198 5.88 1.39 -1.65
CA GLN A 198 5.58 0.17 -2.41
C GLN A 198 6.31 -1.05 -1.86
N PHE A 199 7.53 -0.90 -1.38
CA PHE A 199 8.27 -1.94 -0.68
C PHE A 199 7.54 -2.39 0.59
N LEU A 200 7.08 -1.45 1.41
CA LEU A 200 6.30 -1.77 2.61
C LEU A 200 4.98 -2.47 2.26
N PHE A 201 4.32 -2.01 1.18
CA PHE A 201 3.09 -2.64 0.72
C PHE A 201 3.33 -4.09 0.28
N ASP A 202 4.33 -4.35 -0.53
CA ASP A 202 4.68 -5.70 -0.99
C ASP A 202 4.95 -6.65 0.20
N ARG A 203 5.71 -6.19 1.20
CA ARG A 203 5.99 -6.98 2.41
C ARG A 203 4.71 -7.33 3.17
N GLN A 204 3.86 -6.35 3.43
CA GLN A 204 2.62 -6.55 4.20
C GLN A 204 1.61 -7.37 3.42
N TRP A 205 1.49 -7.13 2.11
CA TRP A 205 0.63 -7.89 1.22
C TRP A 205 1.04 -9.37 1.14
N ARG A 206 2.32 -9.65 0.94
CA ARG A 206 2.85 -11.01 0.93
C ARG A 206 2.61 -11.72 2.26
N ALA A 207 2.81 -11.05 3.38
CA ALA A 207 2.56 -11.61 4.70
C ALA A 207 1.09 -11.98 4.90
N LEU A 208 0.15 -11.10 4.51
CA LEU A 208 -1.28 -11.37 4.57
C LEU A 208 -1.67 -12.55 3.66
N ARG A 209 -1.17 -12.54 2.41
CA ARG A 209 -1.42 -13.61 1.45
C ARG A 209 -0.91 -14.97 1.93
N THR A 210 0.31 -15.00 2.47
CA THR A 210 0.89 -16.23 3.03
C THR A 210 0.04 -16.76 4.18
N ARG A 211 -0.43 -15.87 5.09
CA ARG A 211 -1.33 -16.27 6.16
C ARG A 211 -2.65 -16.82 5.62
N ALA A 212 -3.30 -16.12 4.70
CA ALA A 212 -4.57 -16.55 4.11
C ALA A 212 -4.44 -17.93 3.46
N ASN A 213 -3.44 -18.11 2.60
CA ASN A 213 -3.16 -19.39 1.95
C ASN A 213 -2.87 -20.50 2.96
N GLY A 214 -2.09 -20.22 4.01
CA GLY A 214 -1.80 -21.18 5.09
C GLY A 214 -3.04 -21.61 5.88
N LYS A 215 -4.07 -20.76 5.94
CA LYS A 215 -5.39 -21.07 6.52
C LYS A 215 -6.38 -21.69 5.52
N GLY A 216 -5.98 -21.89 4.27
CA GLY A 216 -6.81 -22.42 3.21
C GLY A 216 -7.82 -21.40 2.65
N VAL A 217 -7.56 -20.11 2.82
CA VAL A 217 -8.32 -19.00 2.23
C VAL A 217 -7.55 -18.44 1.05
N GLY A 218 -8.15 -18.47 -0.14
CA GLY A 218 -7.62 -17.84 -1.33
C GLY A 218 -8.03 -16.37 -1.42
N LEU A 219 -7.19 -15.55 -2.07
CA LEU A 219 -7.51 -14.16 -2.36
C LEU A 219 -7.90 -14.02 -3.82
N ILE A 220 -9.02 -13.34 -4.09
CA ILE A 220 -9.49 -12.99 -5.43
C ILE A 220 -9.38 -11.46 -5.55
N GLY A 221 -8.60 -10.99 -6.53
CA GLY A 221 -8.58 -9.59 -6.94
C GLY A 221 -9.72 -9.27 -7.93
N ASP A 222 -9.90 -7.99 -8.21
CA ASP A 222 -10.83 -7.48 -9.21
C ASP A 222 -10.06 -6.62 -10.23
#